data_a7da19adee9dc8cb62a920d84a4d84c1
#
_entry.id   a7da19adee9dc8cb62a920d84a4d84c1
#
_cell.length_a   1.000
_cell.length_b   1.000
_cell.length_c   1.000
_cell.angle_alpha   90.00
_cell.angle_beta   90.00
_cell.angle_gamma   90.00
#
_symmetry.space_group_name_H-M   'P 1'
#
loop_
_entity.id
_entity.type
_entity.pdbx_description
1 polymer ?
#
loop_
_entity_poly.entity_id
_entity_poly.type
_entity_poly.pdbx_seq_one_letter_code
_entity_poly.pdbx_strand_id
1 'polypeptide(L)'
;MVSRNGLFGIIVLALLLAACSPNNEQGAAGEEGQEAEYDIITLLPKDAIPSIDNPRFYSIQEADAEYEPDELVMGVEFNGDARAYPIGLLSSHEIVNDMVGGRPIAVTW
;
A
#
# COMPACT_ATOMS: atom_id res chain seq x y z
N MET A 1 -29.00 64.19 -43.69
CA MET A 1 -27.95 64.29 -42.58
C MET A 1 -27.82 62.91 -41.94
N VAL A 2 -26.88 62.10 -42.43
CA VAL A 2 -26.69 60.73 -42.01
C VAL A 2 -25.78 60.74 -40.76
N SER A 3 -26.29 60.22 -39.63
CA SER A 3 -25.57 60.20 -38.34
C SER A 3 -24.39 59.22 -38.42
N ARG A 4 -23.16 59.77 -38.33
CA ARG A 4 -21.88 59.04 -38.35
C ARG A 4 -21.69 58.12 -37.08
N ASN A 5 -22.60 58.13 -36.12
CA ASN A 5 -22.47 57.41 -34.85
C ASN A 5 -22.93 55.94 -34.92
N GLY A 6 -23.71 55.54 -35.95
CA GLY A 6 -24.16 54.16 -36.11
C GLY A 6 -23.05 53.19 -36.59
N LEU A 7 -22.10 53.69 -37.38
CA LEU A 7 -21.05 52.84 -37.93
C LEU A 7 -19.95 52.49 -36.91
N PHE A 8 -19.70 53.38 -35.95
CA PHE A 8 -18.70 53.17 -34.89
C PHE A 8 -19.19 52.14 -33.86
N GLY A 9 -20.52 52.12 -33.58
CA GLY A 9 -21.10 51.15 -32.65
C GLY A 9 -21.04 49.70 -33.17
N ILE A 10 -21.21 49.50 -34.48
CA ILE A 10 -21.17 48.17 -35.10
C ILE A 10 -19.76 47.62 -35.15
N ILE A 11 -18.75 48.47 -35.37
CA ILE A 11 -17.34 48.04 -35.39
C ILE A 11 -16.86 47.64 -33.98
N VAL A 12 -17.28 48.35 -32.92
CA VAL A 12 -16.89 48.02 -31.55
C VAL A 12 -17.57 46.74 -31.11
N LEU A 13 -18.82 46.48 -31.51
CA LEU A 13 -19.53 45.23 -31.17
C LEU A 13 -18.93 44.02 -31.90
N ALA A 14 -18.46 44.20 -33.14
CA ALA A 14 -17.80 43.12 -33.87
C ALA A 14 -16.43 42.74 -33.31
N LEU A 15 -15.71 43.68 -32.69
CA LEU A 15 -14.42 43.41 -32.05
C LEU A 15 -14.54 42.68 -30.70
N LEU A 16 -15.68 42.82 -29.99
CA LEU A 16 -15.92 42.12 -28.72
C LEU A 16 -16.32 40.65 -28.91
N LEU A 17 -16.81 40.27 -30.08
CA LEU A 17 -17.18 38.87 -30.38
C LEU A 17 -15.99 38.00 -30.84
N ALA A 18 -14.86 38.60 -31.17
CA ALA A 18 -13.64 37.86 -31.59
C ALA A 18 -12.78 37.38 -30.41
N ALA A 19 -13.13 37.71 -29.16
CA ALA A 19 -12.35 37.34 -27.97
C ALA A 19 -12.76 35.99 -27.34
N CYS A 20 -13.77 35.30 -27.86
CA CYS A 20 -14.10 33.94 -27.48
C CYS A 20 -13.56 32.96 -28.53
N SER A 21 -12.22 32.83 -28.60
CA SER A 21 -11.62 31.61 -29.11
C SER A 21 -11.89 30.53 -28.10
N PRO A 22 -12.56 29.40 -28.45
CA PRO A 22 -12.53 28.23 -27.58
C PRO A 22 -11.04 27.88 -27.49
N ASN A 23 -10.52 27.93 -26.27
CA ASN A 23 -9.29 27.24 -25.96
C ASN A 23 -9.46 25.83 -26.49
N ASN A 24 -8.74 25.54 -27.56
CA ASN A 24 -8.50 24.19 -27.97
C ASN A 24 -7.62 23.61 -26.86
N GLU A 25 -8.23 23.17 -25.76
CA GLU A 25 -7.60 22.19 -24.89
C GLU A 25 -7.38 20.98 -25.79
N GLN A 26 -6.21 20.98 -26.44
CA GLN A 26 -5.59 19.73 -26.82
C GLN A 26 -5.44 19.01 -25.50
N GLY A 27 -6.50 18.29 -25.14
CA GLY A 27 -6.41 17.26 -24.14
C GLY A 27 -5.19 16.45 -24.54
N ALA A 28 -4.18 16.45 -23.68
CA ALA A 28 -3.11 15.50 -23.79
C ALA A 28 -3.81 14.16 -24.04
N ALA A 29 -3.67 13.64 -25.26
CA ALA A 29 -4.00 12.26 -25.54
C ALA A 29 -3.19 11.51 -24.50
N GLY A 30 -3.87 11.06 -23.43
CA GLY A 30 -3.27 10.13 -22.51
C GLY A 30 -2.75 9.04 -23.42
N GLU A 31 -1.44 8.81 -23.39
CA GLU A 31 -0.89 7.59 -23.92
C GLU A 31 -1.75 6.51 -23.32
N GLU A 32 -2.56 5.84 -24.16
CA GLU A 32 -3.22 4.61 -23.78
C GLU A 32 -2.07 3.71 -23.36
N GLY A 33 -1.82 3.67 -22.03
CA GLY A 33 -0.78 2.84 -21.48
C GLY A 33 -1.07 1.43 -21.97
N GLN A 34 -0.18 0.89 -22.78
CA GLN A 34 -0.23 -0.52 -23.15
C GLN A 34 -0.36 -1.25 -21.80
N GLU A 35 -1.51 -1.87 -21.53
CA GLU A 35 -1.65 -2.75 -20.39
C GLU A 35 -0.53 -3.79 -20.55
N ALA A 36 0.45 -3.70 -19.65
CA ALA A 36 1.52 -4.69 -19.64
C ALA A 36 0.88 -6.04 -19.30
N GLU A 37 0.98 -6.98 -20.21
CA GLU A 37 0.58 -8.36 -19.96
C GLU A 37 1.59 -8.96 -18.99
N TYR A 38 1.16 -9.24 -17.75
CA TYR A 38 1.98 -9.84 -16.70
C TYR A 38 1.67 -11.33 -16.59
N ASP A 39 2.70 -12.14 -16.74
CA ASP A 39 2.62 -13.56 -16.43
C ASP A 39 2.81 -13.80 -14.93
N ILE A 40 1.86 -14.50 -14.30
CA ILE A 40 1.98 -14.92 -12.90
C ILE A 40 2.85 -16.18 -12.87
N ILE A 41 4.09 -16.03 -12.39
CA ILE A 41 5.02 -17.14 -12.24
C ILE A 41 4.96 -17.66 -10.81
N THR A 42 4.58 -18.93 -10.64
CA THR A 42 4.64 -19.60 -9.34
C THR A 42 6.07 -20.06 -9.07
N LEU A 43 6.76 -19.39 -8.15
CA LEU A 43 8.15 -19.70 -7.78
C LEU A 43 8.26 -20.87 -6.81
N LEU A 44 7.27 -21.02 -5.92
CA LEU A 44 7.21 -22.07 -4.90
C LEU A 44 5.88 -22.82 -5.00
N PRO A 45 5.87 -24.13 -4.75
CA PRO A 45 4.62 -24.87 -4.63
C PRO A 45 3.82 -24.36 -3.41
N LYS A 46 2.53 -24.67 -3.40
CA LYS A 46 1.66 -24.37 -2.26
C LYS A 46 2.24 -25.00 -0.98
N ASP A 47 2.17 -24.27 0.12
CA ASP A 47 2.65 -24.70 1.46
C ASP A 47 4.15 -25.05 1.51
N ALA A 48 4.96 -24.50 0.59
CA ALA A 48 6.41 -24.72 0.59
C ALA A 48 7.11 -24.07 1.80
N ILE A 49 6.53 -22.99 2.34
CA ILE A 49 6.98 -22.33 3.56
C ILE A 49 6.00 -22.77 4.66
N PRO A 50 6.44 -23.48 5.71
CA PRO A 50 5.54 -24.00 6.73
C PRO A 50 4.96 -22.89 7.63
N SER A 51 3.72 -23.06 8.07
CA SER A 51 3.15 -22.30 9.18
C SER A 51 3.47 -22.95 10.53
N ILE A 52 3.44 -22.15 11.60
CA ILE A 52 3.43 -22.67 12.98
C ILE A 52 2.03 -22.46 13.54
N ASP A 53 1.34 -23.56 13.76
CA ASP A 53 0.04 -23.58 14.41
C ASP A 53 0.20 -24.16 15.82
N ASN A 54 -0.31 -23.48 16.85
CA ASN A 54 -0.13 -23.82 18.26
C ASN A 54 1.35 -23.82 18.70
N PRO A 55 2.03 -22.66 18.69
CA PRO A 55 3.42 -22.53 19.07
C PRO A 55 3.67 -22.96 20.51
N ARG A 56 4.84 -23.51 20.77
CA ARG A 56 5.33 -23.80 22.13
C ARG A 56 6.37 -22.74 22.50
N PHE A 57 6.24 -22.23 23.71
CA PHE A 57 7.15 -21.22 24.24
C PHE A 57 8.07 -21.79 25.29
N TYR A 58 9.28 -21.34 25.30
CA TYR A 58 10.23 -21.55 26.39
C TYR A 58 9.84 -20.70 27.60
N SER A 59 10.17 -21.14 28.78
CA SER A 59 10.26 -20.30 29.97
C SER A 59 11.41 -19.29 29.79
N ILE A 60 11.45 -18.20 30.58
CA ILE A 60 12.54 -17.22 30.54
C ILE A 60 13.90 -17.89 30.72
N GLN A 61 14.01 -18.83 31.67
CA GLN A 61 15.27 -19.54 31.96
C GLN A 61 15.73 -20.44 30.82
N GLU A 62 14.80 -21.06 30.11
CA GLU A 62 15.12 -21.87 28.93
C GLU A 62 15.51 -20.97 27.77
N ALA A 63 14.81 -19.83 27.58
CA ALA A 63 15.12 -18.88 26.54
C ALA A 63 16.51 -18.25 26.74
N ASP A 64 16.89 -17.87 27.96
CA ASP A 64 18.21 -17.33 28.29
C ASP A 64 19.36 -18.31 27.98
N ALA A 65 19.09 -19.61 27.97
CA ALA A 65 20.07 -20.63 27.64
C ALA A 65 20.16 -20.94 26.15
N GLU A 66 19.13 -20.61 25.38
CA GLU A 66 18.99 -20.96 23.95
C GLU A 66 19.28 -19.78 23.02
N TYR A 67 18.95 -18.55 23.43
CA TYR A 67 19.03 -17.34 22.61
C TYR A 67 20.11 -16.38 23.11
N GLU A 68 20.76 -15.68 22.19
CA GLU A 68 21.72 -14.65 22.55
C GLU A 68 21.01 -13.36 23.02
N PRO A 69 21.62 -12.57 23.94
CA PRO A 69 20.98 -11.38 24.52
C PRO A 69 20.65 -10.27 23.51
N ASP A 70 21.28 -10.23 22.36
CA ASP A 70 21.10 -9.27 21.29
C ASP A 70 20.23 -9.79 20.13
N GLU A 71 19.65 -10.97 20.29
CA GLU A 71 18.76 -11.55 19.28
C GLU A 71 17.45 -10.75 19.16
N LEU A 72 17.07 -10.45 17.93
CA LEU A 72 15.85 -9.69 17.67
C LEU A 72 14.62 -10.55 17.86
N VAL A 73 13.65 -10.01 18.59
CA VAL A 73 12.36 -10.64 18.83
C VAL A 73 11.21 -9.68 18.48
N MET A 74 10.10 -10.22 18.05
CA MET A 74 8.83 -9.50 17.98
C MET A 74 8.03 -9.78 19.24
N GLY A 75 7.83 -8.75 20.08
CA GLY A 75 7.07 -8.84 21.31
C GLY A 75 5.61 -8.45 21.13
N VAL A 76 4.70 -9.15 21.80
CA VAL A 76 3.28 -8.81 21.87
C VAL A 76 2.75 -9.07 23.28
N GLU A 77 1.84 -8.22 23.74
CA GLU A 77 1.15 -8.38 25.02
C GLU A 77 -0.32 -8.02 24.88
N PHE A 78 -1.20 -8.90 25.38
CA PHE A 78 -2.63 -8.63 25.54
C PHE A 78 -3.11 -9.18 26.90
N ASN A 79 -3.81 -8.33 27.64
CA ASN A 79 -4.43 -8.73 28.92
C ASN A 79 -3.45 -9.35 29.94
N GLY A 80 -2.18 -8.90 29.96
CA GLY A 80 -1.13 -9.42 30.84
C GLY A 80 -0.50 -10.74 30.38
N ASP A 81 -0.88 -11.27 29.24
CA ASP A 81 -0.22 -12.40 28.57
C ASP A 81 0.76 -11.87 27.51
N ALA A 82 2.05 -12.12 27.72
CA ALA A 82 3.12 -11.64 26.86
C ALA A 82 3.82 -12.79 26.12
N ARG A 83 4.16 -12.56 24.86
CA ARG A 83 4.89 -13.49 24.00
C ARG A 83 6.03 -12.77 23.29
N ALA A 84 7.11 -13.51 23.03
CA ALA A 84 8.21 -13.07 22.18
C ALA A 84 8.47 -14.11 21.08
N TYR A 85 8.56 -13.66 19.85
CA TYR A 85 8.78 -14.51 18.67
C TYR A 85 10.13 -14.13 18.06
N PRO A 86 11.12 -15.04 18.05
CA PRO A 86 12.43 -14.76 17.47
C PRO A 86 12.33 -14.49 15.96
N ILE A 87 12.96 -13.41 15.49
CA ILE A 87 12.94 -13.02 14.08
C ILE A 87 13.57 -14.10 13.19
N GLY A 88 14.64 -14.76 13.69
CA GLY A 88 15.28 -15.86 12.98
C GLY A 88 14.31 -17.03 12.71
N LEU A 89 13.44 -17.36 13.67
CA LEU A 89 12.41 -18.37 13.51
C LEU A 89 11.33 -17.92 12.54
N LEU A 90 10.85 -16.69 12.69
CA LEU A 90 9.81 -16.12 11.80
C LEU A 90 10.27 -16.07 10.34
N SER A 91 11.55 -15.76 10.09
CA SER A 91 12.11 -15.66 8.74
C SER A 91 12.10 -16.98 7.95
N SER A 92 11.95 -18.11 8.63
CA SER A 92 11.88 -19.46 8.02
C SER A 92 10.46 -20.03 7.95
N HIS A 93 9.47 -19.26 8.43
CA HIS A 93 8.07 -19.67 8.46
C HIS A 93 7.18 -18.61 7.81
N GLU A 94 6.07 -19.03 7.24
CA GLU A 94 5.11 -18.13 6.61
C GLU A 94 4.35 -17.29 7.65
N ILE A 95 3.92 -17.95 8.72
CA ILE A 95 3.04 -17.36 9.73
C ILE A 95 3.09 -18.17 11.04
N VAL A 96 2.94 -17.49 12.16
CA VAL A 96 2.64 -18.11 13.46
C VAL A 96 1.20 -17.77 13.86
N ASN A 97 0.35 -18.76 13.98
CA ASN A 97 -1.01 -18.61 14.49
C ASN A 97 -1.02 -18.92 15.98
N ASP A 98 -1.35 -17.93 16.81
CA ASP A 98 -1.32 -18.03 18.26
C ASP A 98 -2.54 -17.39 18.93
N MET A 99 -2.69 -17.64 20.22
CA MET A 99 -3.70 -17.06 21.11
C MET A 99 -3.00 -16.35 22.27
N VAL A 100 -3.03 -15.01 22.31
CA VAL A 100 -2.40 -14.21 23.37
C VAL A 100 -3.47 -13.46 24.15
N GLY A 101 -3.52 -13.66 25.46
CA GLY A 101 -4.50 -13.03 26.33
C GLY A 101 -5.96 -13.25 25.91
N GLY A 102 -6.27 -14.41 25.31
CA GLY A 102 -7.59 -14.76 24.77
C GLY A 102 -7.90 -14.14 23.40
N ARG A 103 -6.93 -13.48 22.75
CA ARG A 103 -7.08 -12.90 21.42
C ARG A 103 -6.32 -13.74 20.38
N PRO A 104 -6.99 -14.23 19.32
CA PRO A 104 -6.29 -14.86 18.21
C PRO A 104 -5.46 -13.83 17.45
N ILE A 105 -4.24 -14.18 17.12
CA ILE A 105 -3.29 -13.36 16.37
C ILE A 105 -2.60 -14.18 15.29
N ALA A 106 -2.11 -13.50 14.29
CA ALA A 106 -1.23 -14.03 13.25
C ALA A 106 0.04 -13.18 13.22
N VAL A 107 1.19 -13.82 13.41
CA VAL A 107 2.49 -13.14 13.44
C VAL A 107 3.25 -13.47 12.17
N THR A 108 3.66 -12.45 11.44
CA THR A 108 4.46 -12.56 10.21
C THR A 108 5.65 -11.60 10.28
N TRP A 109 6.68 -11.92 9.50
CA TRP A 109 7.89 -11.11 9.40
C TRP A 109 8.27 -10.94 7.92
#